data_ebc006f33c51d84914cea7b6eacf5db6
#
_entry.id   ebc006f33c51d84914cea7b6eacf5db6
#
_cell.length_a   1.000
_cell.length_b   1.000
_cell.length_c   1.000
_cell.angle_alpha   90.00
_cell.angle_beta   90.00
_cell.angle_gamma   90.00
#
_symmetry.space_group_name_H-M   'P 1'
#
loop_
_entity.id
_entity.type
_entity.pdbx_description
1 polymer ?
#
loop_
_entity_poly.entity_id
_entity_poly.type
_entity_poly.pdbx_seq_one_letter_code
_entity_poly.pdbx_strand_id
1 'polypeptide(L)'
;MNFRLLSQYHADIKKLIKISLPILLAQIAQNSMGLADTIMAGRVSSTDMAAISVGASIWMPLVLFGQGLLLALPPTISYLNGSGQRHRIAHQVRQGIWLVLGVSIPLGLLIYFCEIPLQYMQMESKMSDLARDYLHAMLWGLPAYLMLINFRCLNDGIAKTKPAMVITFLGLLLNIPLNYIFIYGKFGMPAFGAVGCGIATSIVNWAMCLMMMFYSYTN
;
A
#
# COMPACT_ATOMS: atom_id res chain seq x y z
N MET A 1 -15.27 43.59 -9.17
CA MET A 1 -14.85 42.22 -8.84
C MET A 1 -14.83 42.09 -7.32
N ASN A 2 -15.75 41.30 -6.71
CA ASN A 2 -16.03 41.32 -5.26
C ASN A 2 -14.84 40.83 -4.43
N PHE A 3 -14.27 41.66 -3.60
CA PHE A 3 -13.20 41.36 -2.64
C PHE A 3 -13.51 40.16 -1.73
N ARG A 4 -14.80 39.96 -1.42
CA ARG A 4 -15.28 38.80 -0.65
C ARG A 4 -15.10 37.47 -1.39
N LEU A 5 -15.33 37.45 -2.70
CA LEU A 5 -15.12 36.23 -3.51
C LEU A 5 -13.64 35.85 -3.59
N LEU A 6 -12.73 36.83 -3.77
CA LEU A 6 -11.30 36.57 -3.79
C LEU A 6 -10.78 36.04 -2.43
N SER A 7 -11.28 36.56 -1.34
CA SER A 7 -10.94 36.10 0.01
C SER A 7 -11.45 34.65 0.26
N GLN A 8 -12.64 34.29 -0.21
CA GLN A 8 -13.17 32.94 -0.15
C GLN A 8 -12.33 31.97 -1.01
N TYR A 9 -11.96 32.33 -2.24
CA TYR A 9 -11.10 31.51 -3.09
C TYR A 9 -9.74 31.21 -2.45
N HIS A 10 -9.10 32.20 -1.83
CA HIS A 10 -7.83 32.00 -1.11
C HIS A 10 -7.98 31.03 0.09
N ALA A 11 -9.07 31.15 0.84
CA ALA A 11 -9.34 30.27 1.96
C ALA A 11 -9.60 28.82 1.50
N ASP A 12 -10.32 28.64 0.40
CA ASP A 12 -10.63 27.32 -0.17
C ASP A 12 -9.38 26.68 -0.80
N ILE A 13 -8.56 27.43 -1.52
CA ILE A 13 -7.27 26.96 -2.04
C ILE A 13 -6.37 26.50 -0.88
N LYS A 14 -6.27 27.27 0.20
CA LYS A 14 -5.47 26.90 1.37
C LYS A 14 -5.96 25.61 2.04
N LYS A 15 -7.28 25.40 2.10
CA LYS A 15 -7.88 24.15 2.61
C LYS A 15 -7.56 22.97 1.69
N LEU A 16 -7.69 23.16 0.36
CA LEU A 16 -7.35 22.14 -0.62
C LEU A 16 -5.89 21.73 -0.53
N ILE A 17 -4.96 22.68 -0.50
CA ILE A 17 -3.53 22.41 -0.35
C ILE A 17 -3.25 21.64 0.95
N LYS A 18 -3.89 22.04 2.06
CA LYS A 18 -3.71 21.40 3.37
C LYS A 18 -4.12 19.92 3.38
N ILE A 19 -5.09 19.53 2.55
CA ILE A 19 -5.55 18.15 2.43
C ILE A 19 -4.75 17.40 1.36
N SER A 20 -4.52 18.02 0.21
CA SER A 20 -3.88 17.38 -0.95
C SER A 20 -2.38 17.15 -0.77
N LEU A 21 -1.67 18.09 -0.12
CA LEU A 21 -0.22 17.99 0.06
C LEU A 21 0.20 16.76 0.87
N PRO A 22 -0.43 16.43 2.02
CA PRO A 22 -0.12 15.19 2.73
C PRO A 22 -0.41 13.93 1.92
N ILE A 23 -1.49 13.92 1.12
CA ILE A 23 -1.82 12.78 0.26
C ILE A 23 -0.75 12.60 -0.81
N LEU A 24 -0.33 13.69 -1.46
CA LEU A 24 0.72 13.67 -2.47
C LEU A 24 2.06 13.20 -1.89
N LEU A 25 2.45 13.69 -0.73
CA LEU A 25 3.67 13.26 -0.03
C LEU A 25 3.59 11.77 0.36
N ALA A 26 2.45 11.29 0.84
CA ALA A 26 2.25 9.87 1.12
C ALA A 26 2.42 9.03 -0.15
N GLN A 27 1.89 9.50 -1.29
CA GLN A 27 2.02 8.78 -2.56
C GLN A 27 3.47 8.77 -3.07
N ILE A 28 4.20 9.87 -2.91
CA ILE A 28 5.63 9.92 -3.23
C ILE A 28 6.40 8.92 -2.38
N ALA A 29 6.16 8.88 -1.06
CA ALA A 29 6.81 7.93 -0.17
C ALA A 29 6.49 6.48 -0.55
N GLN A 30 5.23 6.17 -0.90
CA GLN A 30 4.81 4.85 -1.36
C GLN A 30 5.54 4.43 -2.65
N ASN A 31 5.61 5.31 -3.63
CA ASN A 31 6.32 5.03 -4.89
C ASN A 31 7.84 4.91 -4.67
N SER A 32 8.39 5.67 -3.71
CA SER A 32 9.81 5.59 -3.34
C SER A 32 10.18 4.25 -2.71
N MET A 33 9.25 3.59 -2.01
CA MET A 33 9.46 2.22 -1.51
C MET A 33 9.68 1.25 -2.66
N GLY A 34 8.79 1.22 -3.67
CA GLY A 34 8.94 0.36 -4.83
C GLY A 34 10.21 0.64 -5.64
N LEU A 35 10.61 1.91 -5.72
CA LEU A 35 11.87 2.30 -6.36
C LEU A 35 13.08 1.79 -5.57
N ALA A 36 13.07 1.94 -4.24
CA ALA A 36 14.12 1.42 -3.36
C ALA A 36 14.23 -0.10 -3.48
N ASP A 37 13.11 -0.82 -3.48
CA ASP A 37 13.02 -2.25 -3.67
C ASP A 37 13.74 -2.69 -4.97
N THR A 38 13.39 -2.05 -6.08
CA THR A 38 13.96 -2.35 -7.40
C THR A 38 15.46 -2.03 -7.48
N ILE A 39 15.90 -0.88 -6.95
CA ILE A 39 17.31 -0.48 -6.93
C ILE A 39 18.14 -1.44 -6.06
N MET A 40 17.63 -1.81 -4.90
CA MET A 40 18.35 -2.68 -3.97
C MET A 40 18.48 -4.10 -4.52
N ALA A 41 17.44 -4.64 -5.13
CA ALA A 41 17.50 -5.93 -5.81
C ALA A 41 18.41 -5.90 -7.04
N GLY A 42 18.39 -4.82 -7.82
CA GLY A 42 19.27 -4.64 -8.99
C GLY A 42 20.76 -4.62 -8.63
N ARG A 43 21.11 -4.30 -7.39
CA ARG A 43 22.50 -4.41 -6.89
C ARG A 43 22.92 -5.85 -6.57
N VAL A 44 21.98 -6.77 -6.42
CA VAL A 44 22.27 -8.20 -6.23
C VAL A 44 22.48 -8.86 -7.59
N SER A 45 21.47 -8.79 -8.47
CA SER A 45 21.58 -9.25 -9.84
C SER A 45 20.53 -8.61 -10.76
N SER A 46 20.82 -8.61 -12.08
CA SER A 46 19.85 -8.21 -13.09
C SER A 46 18.63 -9.13 -13.12
N THR A 47 18.81 -10.41 -12.81
CA THR A 47 17.73 -11.40 -12.75
C THR A 47 16.78 -11.11 -11.58
N ASP A 48 17.29 -10.74 -10.39
CA ASP A 48 16.48 -10.34 -9.24
C ASP A 48 15.65 -9.08 -9.54
N MET A 49 16.28 -8.07 -10.16
CA MET A 49 15.59 -6.86 -10.59
C MET A 49 14.46 -7.16 -11.59
N ALA A 50 14.73 -8.01 -12.57
CA ALA A 50 13.74 -8.42 -13.55
C ALA A 50 12.59 -9.21 -12.90
N ALA A 51 12.89 -10.13 -11.98
CA ALA A 51 11.90 -10.91 -11.25
C ALA A 51 10.95 -10.00 -10.43
N ILE A 52 11.47 -8.98 -9.71
CA ILE A 52 10.64 -8.00 -9.02
C ILE A 52 9.78 -7.20 -9.99
N SER A 53 10.32 -6.78 -11.14
CA SER A 53 9.57 -6.02 -12.14
C SER A 53 8.42 -6.83 -12.73
N VAL A 54 8.64 -8.11 -13.02
CA VAL A 54 7.60 -9.04 -13.47
C VAL A 54 6.58 -9.29 -12.37
N GLY A 55 7.02 -9.59 -11.15
CA GLY A 55 6.13 -9.77 -10.01
C GLY A 55 5.27 -8.54 -9.75
N ALA A 56 5.84 -7.33 -9.81
CA ALA A 56 5.11 -6.08 -9.66
C ALA A 56 4.06 -5.87 -10.76
N SER A 57 4.34 -6.31 -12.00
CA SER A 57 3.37 -6.22 -13.10
C SER A 57 2.12 -7.08 -12.89
N ILE A 58 2.24 -8.19 -12.15
CA ILE A 58 1.12 -9.05 -11.75
C ILE A 58 0.46 -8.50 -10.49
N TRP A 59 1.25 -8.07 -9.50
CA TRP A 59 0.78 -7.55 -8.23
C TRP A 59 -0.07 -6.29 -8.37
N MET A 60 0.41 -5.30 -9.14
CA MET A 60 -0.21 -3.98 -9.25
C MET A 60 -1.68 -4.01 -9.70
N PRO A 61 -2.07 -4.70 -10.80
CA PRO A 61 -3.47 -4.76 -11.22
C PRO A 61 -4.38 -5.38 -10.16
N LEU A 62 -3.92 -6.43 -9.47
CA LEU A 62 -4.70 -7.13 -8.45
C LEU A 62 -4.95 -6.24 -7.23
N VAL A 63 -3.90 -5.55 -6.79
CA VAL A 63 -3.99 -4.63 -5.65
C VAL A 63 -4.82 -3.40 -5.99
N LEU A 64 -4.68 -2.84 -7.20
CA LEU A 64 -5.50 -1.73 -7.68
C LEU A 64 -6.97 -2.10 -7.76
N PHE A 65 -7.31 -3.32 -8.15
CA PHE A 65 -8.68 -3.82 -8.11
C PHE A 65 -9.23 -3.82 -6.67
N GLY A 66 -8.50 -4.43 -5.72
CA GLY A 66 -8.89 -4.45 -4.31
C GLY A 66 -9.02 -3.03 -3.71
N GLN A 67 -8.06 -2.16 -4.02
CA GLN A 67 -8.09 -0.76 -3.61
C GLN A 67 -9.27 -0.01 -4.24
N GLY A 68 -9.59 -0.26 -5.52
CA GLY A 68 -10.70 0.36 -6.23
C GLY A 68 -12.04 0.12 -5.54
N LEU A 69 -12.27 -1.09 -5.02
CA LEU A 69 -13.49 -1.41 -4.27
C LEU A 69 -13.59 -0.59 -2.96
N LEU A 70 -12.46 -0.29 -2.32
CA LEU A 70 -12.42 0.51 -1.09
C LEU A 70 -12.56 2.02 -1.35
N LEU A 71 -12.35 2.51 -2.58
CA LEU A 71 -12.49 3.93 -2.92
C LEU A 71 -13.93 4.48 -2.79
N ALA A 72 -14.93 3.62 -2.61
CA ALA A 72 -16.28 4.02 -2.26
C ALA A 72 -16.42 4.53 -0.81
N LEU A 73 -15.48 4.16 0.07
CA LEU A 73 -15.54 4.53 1.50
C LEU A 73 -15.30 6.02 1.77
N PRO A 74 -14.29 6.71 1.22
CA PRO A 74 -14.02 8.11 1.53
C PRO A 74 -15.22 9.04 1.27
N PRO A 75 -15.91 9.00 0.11
CA PRO A 75 -17.08 9.85 -0.13
C PRO A 75 -18.24 9.51 0.82
N THR A 76 -18.47 8.21 1.10
CA THR A 76 -19.51 7.78 2.05
C THR A 76 -19.23 8.30 3.45
N ILE A 77 -18.00 8.16 3.92
CA ILE A 77 -17.57 8.64 5.25
C ILE A 77 -17.64 10.17 5.32
N SER A 78 -17.21 10.86 4.26
CA SER A 78 -17.28 12.32 4.19
C SER A 78 -18.72 12.84 4.26
N TYR A 79 -19.65 12.17 3.57
CA TYR A 79 -21.09 12.48 3.64
C TYR A 79 -21.63 12.27 5.07
N LEU A 80 -21.33 11.15 5.70
CA LEU A 80 -21.79 10.85 7.07
C LEU A 80 -21.19 11.83 8.11
N ASN A 81 -19.93 12.23 7.93
CA ASN A 81 -19.29 13.22 8.78
C ASN A 81 -19.93 14.60 8.61
N GLY A 82 -20.24 15.02 7.37
CA GLY A 82 -20.86 16.30 7.06
C GLY A 82 -22.34 16.39 7.49
N SER A 83 -23.08 15.27 7.42
CA SER A 83 -24.50 15.19 7.84
C SER A 83 -24.69 14.98 9.34
N GLY A 84 -23.61 14.94 10.14
CA GLY A 84 -23.68 14.74 11.60
C GLY A 84 -23.95 13.28 12.02
N GLN A 85 -23.98 12.32 11.08
CA GLN A 85 -24.25 10.89 11.33
C GLN A 85 -22.97 10.12 11.67
N ARG A 86 -22.09 10.69 12.49
CA ARG A 86 -20.77 10.11 12.81
C ARG A 86 -20.85 8.71 13.44
N HIS A 87 -21.92 8.40 14.17
CA HIS A 87 -22.15 7.08 14.77
C HIS A 87 -22.19 5.95 13.72
N ARG A 88 -22.54 6.28 12.46
CA ARG A 88 -22.59 5.31 11.34
C ARG A 88 -21.23 5.06 10.70
N ILE A 89 -20.22 5.92 10.93
CA ILE A 89 -18.89 5.79 10.33
C ILE A 89 -18.24 4.47 10.76
N ALA A 90 -18.30 4.12 12.04
CA ALA A 90 -17.76 2.88 12.56
C ALA A 90 -18.36 1.63 11.88
N HIS A 91 -19.66 1.68 11.54
CA HIS A 91 -20.33 0.62 10.80
C HIS A 91 -19.76 0.49 9.37
N GLN A 92 -19.55 1.59 8.66
CA GLN A 92 -18.97 1.59 7.32
C GLN A 92 -17.53 1.03 7.30
N VAL A 93 -16.71 1.43 8.29
CA VAL A 93 -15.34 0.91 8.42
C VAL A 93 -15.35 -0.60 8.68
N ARG A 94 -16.28 -1.09 9.51
CA ARG A 94 -16.43 -2.52 9.77
C ARG A 94 -16.87 -3.28 8.51
N GLN A 95 -17.77 -2.72 7.72
CA GLN A 95 -18.11 -3.30 6.42
C GLN A 95 -16.90 -3.32 5.48
N GLY A 96 -16.07 -2.27 5.48
CA GLY A 96 -14.80 -2.25 4.77
C GLY A 96 -13.85 -3.37 5.20
N ILE A 97 -13.77 -3.70 6.50
CA ILE A 97 -12.97 -4.84 7.01
C ILE A 97 -13.48 -6.16 6.42
N TRP A 98 -14.80 -6.40 6.43
CA TRP A 98 -15.38 -7.60 5.83
C TRP A 98 -15.14 -7.67 4.31
N LEU A 99 -15.22 -6.53 3.63
CA LEU A 99 -14.89 -6.43 2.21
C LEU A 99 -13.41 -6.79 1.96
N VAL A 100 -12.48 -6.25 2.78
CA VAL A 100 -11.05 -6.60 2.69
C VAL A 100 -10.83 -8.09 2.86
N LEU A 101 -11.42 -8.72 3.87
CA LEU A 101 -11.29 -10.15 4.10
C LEU A 101 -11.86 -10.97 2.94
N GLY A 102 -13.05 -10.59 2.46
CA GLY A 102 -13.71 -11.27 1.33
C GLY A 102 -12.95 -11.13 0.00
N VAL A 103 -12.31 -9.99 -0.25
CA VAL A 103 -11.54 -9.72 -1.47
C VAL A 103 -10.12 -10.27 -1.39
N SER A 104 -9.52 -10.30 -0.19
CA SER A 104 -8.16 -10.85 0.00
C SER A 104 -8.07 -12.32 -0.37
N ILE A 105 -9.14 -13.09 -0.15
CA ILE A 105 -9.16 -14.54 -0.46
C ILE A 105 -9.03 -14.77 -1.99
N PRO A 106 -9.94 -14.27 -2.85
CA PRO A 106 -9.83 -14.51 -4.28
C PRO A 106 -8.57 -13.87 -4.91
N LEU A 107 -8.17 -12.66 -4.46
CA LEU A 107 -6.93 -12.06 -4.93
C LEU A 107 -5.71 -12.86 -4.48
N GLY A 108 -5.73 -13.38 -3.25
CA GLY A 108 -4.69 -14.27 -2.75
C GLY A 108 -4.58 -15.56 -3.54
N LEU A 109 -5.70 -16.17 -3.90
CA LEU A 109 -5.73 -17.35 -4.76
C LEU A 109 -5.18 -17.05 -6.17
N LEU A 110 -5.51 -15.90 -6.76
CA LEU A 110 -4.96 -15.49 -8.05
C LEU A 110 -3.44 -15.31 -8.00
N ILE A 111 -2.91 -14.75 -6.90
CA ILE A 111 -1.45 -14.63 -6.70
C ILE A 111 -0.83 -16.00 -6.45
N TYR A 112 -1.48 -16.88 -5.68
CA TYR A 112 -0.98 -18.22 -5.40
C TYR A 112 -0.83 -19.05 -6.69
N PHE A 113 -1.79 -18.92 -7.61
CA PHE A 113 -1.75 -19.58 -8.93
C PHE A 113 -1.06 -18.74 -10.01
N CYS A 114 -0.17 -17.82 -9.64
CA CYS A 114 0.55 -16.95 -10.59
C CYS A 114 1.51 -17.70 -11.52
N GLU A 115 1.80 -18.98 -11.25
CA GLU A 115 2.61 -19.82 -12.12
C GLU A 115 2.03 -19.93 -13.54
N ILE A 116 0.69 -19.96 -13.67
CA ILE A 116 0.02 -20.08 -14.96
C ILE A 116 0.39 -18.92 -15.90
N PRO A 117 0.15 -17.63 -15.55
CA PRO A 117 0.56 -16.53 -16.41
C PRO A 117 2.08 -16.44 -16.59
N LEU A 118 2.89 -16.79 -15.59
CA LEU A 118 4.35 -16.76 -15.71
C LEU A 118 4.87 -17.76 -16.76
N GLN A 119 4.28 -18.95 -16.86
CA GLN A 119 4.64 -19.95 -17.88
C GLN A 119 4.35 -19.45 -19.31
N TYR A 120 3.27 -18.70 -19.52
CA TYR A 120 2.94 -18.13 -20.85
C TYR A 120 3.90 -17.02 -21.29
N MET A 121 4.62 -16.39 -20.36
CA MET A 121 5.55 -15.31 -20.66
C MET A 121 6.89 -15.80 -21.27
N GLN A 122 7.12 -17.12 -21.40
CA GLN A 122 8.32 -17.74 -22.01
C GLN A 122 9.64 -17.16 -21.45
N MET A 123 9.68 -16.90 -20.17
CA MET A 123 10.86 -16.37 -19.49
C MET A 123 11.84 -17.49 -19.14
N GLU A 124 13.09 -17.10 -18.84
CA GLU A 124 14.07 -18.01 -18.25
C GLU A 124 13.53 -18.60 -16.94
N SER A 125 13.64 -19.92 -16.75
CA SER A 125 13.07 -20.64 -15.62
C SER A 125 13.48 -20.03 -14.28
N LYS A 126 14.74 -19.64 -14.12
CA LYS A 126 15.27 -19.02 -12.90
C LYS A 126 14.55 -17.69 -12.56
N MET A 127 14.28 -16.85 -13.56
CA MET A 127 13.59 -15.59 -13.36
C MET A 127 12.11 -15.82 -13.02
N SER A 128 11.47 -16.83 -13.66
CA SER A 128 10.08 -17.21 -13.35
C SER A 128 9.93 -17.70 -11.92
N ASP A 129 10.86 -18.57 -11.46
CA ASP A 129 10.86 -19.08 -10.07
C ASP A 129 11.04 -17.95 -9.05
N LEU A 130 11.99 -17.04 -9.29
CA LEU A 130 12.20 -15.88 -8.42
C LEU A 130 10.97 -14.94 -8.36
N ALA A 131 10.31 -14.70 -9.50
CA ALA A 131 9.11 -13.88 -9.57
C ALA A 131 7.93 -14.53 -8.82
N ARG A 132 7.77 -15.84 -8.96
CA ARG A 132 6.77 -16.62 -8.21
C ARG A 132 7.03 -16.53 -6.71
N ASP A 133 8.25 -16.81 -6.26
CA ASP A 133 8.60 -16.84 -4.85
C ASP A 133 8.50 -15.43 -4.21
N TYR A 134 8.83 -14.37 -4.98
CA TYR A 134 8.57 -12.98 -4.60
C TYR A 134 7.08 -12.71 -4.39
N LEU A 135 6.22 -13.13 -5.34
CA LEU A 135 4.77 -12.97 -5.23
C LEU A 135 4.18 -13.75 -4.05
N HIS A 136 4.68 -14.97 -3.80
CA HIS A 136 4.29 -15.75 -2.62
C HIS A 136 4.70 -15.07 -1.30
N ALA A 137 5.87 -14.45 -1.26
CA ALA A 137 6.30 -13.64 -0.10
C ALA A 137 5.39 -12.42 0.10
N MET A 138 4.96 -11.77 -0.98
CA MET A 138 4.05 -10.62 -0.91
C MET A 138 2.60 -11.02 -0.58
N LEU A 139 2.19 -12.25 -0.85
CA LEU A 139 0.85 -12.76 -0.57
C LEU A 139 0.46 -12.55 0.90
N TRP A 140 1.41 -12.76 1.81
CA TRP A 140 1.19 -12.57 3.24
C TRP A 140 0.96 -11.09 3.62
N GLY A 141 1.50 -10.16 2.84
CA GLY A 141 1.30 -8.72 3.00
C GLY A 141 -0.01 -8.18 2.40
N LEU A 142 -0.69 -8.96 1.53
CA LEU A 142 -1.88 -8.51 0.82
C LEU A 142 -3.03 -8.09 1.76
N PRO A 143 -3.47 -8.89 2.75
CA PRO A 143 -4.55 -8.50 3.64
C PRO A 143 -4.16 -7.28 4.49
N ALA A 144 -2.90 -7.17 4.91
CA ALA A 144 -2.40 -6.03 5.65
C ALA A 144 -2.43 -4.75 4.82
N TYR A 145 -2.04 -4.83 3.55
CA TYR A 145 -2.09 -3.70 2.63
C TYR A 145 -3.52 -3.21 2.40
N LEU A 146 -4.46 -4.10 2.10
CA LEU A 146 -5.86 -3.73 1.89
C LEU A 146 -6.50 -3.19 3.18
N MET A 147 -6.14 -3.74 4.33
CA MET A 147 -6.59 -3.23 5.63
C MET A 147 -6.04 -1.83 5.91
N LEU A 148 -4.77 -1.58 5.60
CA LEU A 148 -4.15 -0.25 5.65
C LEU A 148 -4.94 0.75 4.80
N ILE A 149 -5.32 0.37 3.56
CA ILE A 149 -6.13 1.21 2.69
C ILE A 149 -7.51 1.49 3.29
N ASN A 150 -8.17 0.49 3.90
CA ASN A 150 -9.47 0.68 4.56
C ASN A 150 -9.40 1.76 5.65
N PHE A 151 -8.41 1.71 6.53
CA PHE A 151 -8.22 2.72 7.57
C PHE A 151 -7.73 4.07 7.03
N ARG A 152 -6.96 4.07 5.94
CA ARG A 152 -6.61 5.30 5.23
C ARG A 152 -7.85 5.96 4.66
N CYS A 153 -8.75 5.22 4.02
CA CYS A 153 -10.03 5.72 3.52
C CYS A 153 -10.89 6.35 4.62
N LEU A 154 -10.88 5.79 5.85
CA LEU A 154 -11.52 6.43 7.00
C LEU A 154 -10.93 7.80 7.27
N ASN A 155 -9.61 7.89 7.40
CA ASN A 155 -8.92 9.13 7.75
C ASN A 155 -9.08 10.19 6.63
N ASP A 156 -9.02 9.78 5.37
CA ASP A 156 -9.23 10.66 4.22
C ASP A 156 -10.68 11.18 4.18
N GLY A 157 -11.67 10.32 4.48
CA GLY A 157 -13.09 10.70 4.54
C GLY A 157 -13.44 11.70 5.63
N ILE A 158 -12.70 11.72 6.76
CA ILE A 158 -12.83 12.74 7.81
C ILE A 158 -11.84 13.90 7.66
N ALA A 159 -11.17 14.00 6.50
CA ALA A 159 -10.16 15.01 6.17
C ALA A 159 -8.93 15.03 7.11
N LYS A 160 -8.61 13.93 7.76
CA LYS A 160 -7.40 13.72 8.57
C LYS A 160 -6.33 13.00 7.73
N THR A 161 -5.71 13.68 6.77
CA THR A 161 -4.75 13.08 5.81
C THR A 161 -3.31 12.99 6.33
N LYS A 162 -2.93 13.79 7.34
CA LYS A 162 -1.58 13.81 7.91
C LYS A 162 -1.09 12.45 8.46
N PRO A 163 -1.91 11.67 9.20
CA PRO A 163 -1.47 10.39 9.74
C PRO A 163 -1.05 9.40 8.64
N ALA A 164 -1.82 9.35 7.54
CA ALA A 164 -1.47 8.51 6.40
C ALA A 164 -0.09 8.87 5.84
N MET A 165 0.22 10.17 5.69
CA MET A 165 1.52 10.66 5.27
C MET A 165 2.62 10.20 6.23
N VAL A 166 2.48 10.46 7.53
CA VAL A 166 3.50 10.12 8.53
C VAL A 166 3.76 8.61 8.57
N ILE A 167 2.70 7.79 8.59
CA ILE A 167 2.81 6.34 8.63
C ILE A 167 3.48 5.79 7.37
N THR A 168 3.16 6.35 6.19
CA THR A 168 3.82 5.92 4.95
C THR A 168 5.30 6.30 4.93
N PHE A 169 5.68 7.47 5.45
CA PHE A 169 7.10 7.83 5.61
C PHE A 169 7.82 6.92 6.61
N LEU A 170 7.19 6.57 7.73
CA LEU A 170 7.74 5.58 8.66
C LEU A 170 7.89 4.21 7.98
N GLY A 171 6.92 3.82 7.14
CA GLY A 171 7.01 2.62 6.32
C GLY A 171 8.21 2.64 5.38
N LEU A 172 8.46 3.75 4.69
CA LEU A 172 9.63 3.93 3.82
C LEU A 172 10.95 3.82 4.63
N LEU A 173 11.01 4.45 5.80
CA LEU A 173 12.18 4.36 6.69
C LEU A 173 12.41 2.95 7.22
N LEU A 174 11.37 2.16 7.45
CA LEU A 174 11.47 0.74 7.84
C LEU A 174 11.79 -0.16 6.65
N ASN A 175 11.31 0.15 5.46
CA ASN A 175 11.52 -0.65 4.26
C ASN A 175 13.01 -0.75 3.90
N ILE A 176 13.76 0.35 3.95
CA ILE A 176 15.19 0.37 3.57
C ILE A 176 16.04 -0.58 4.42
N PRO A 177 16.03 -0.53 5.78
CA PRO A 177 16.82 -1.45 6.59
C PRO A 177 16.32 -2.90 6.51
N LEU A 178 15.01 -3.14 6.38
CA LEU A 178 14.49 -4.50 6.21
C LEU A 178 14.93 -5.09 4.87
N ASN A 179 14.87 -4.32 3.79
CA ASN A 179 15.43 -4.72 2.51
C ASN A 179 16.93 -5.03 2.61
N TYR A 180 17.69 -4.19 3.32
CA TYR A 180 19.12 -4.43 3.53
C TYR A 180 19.37 -5.76 4.25
N ILE A 181 18.56 -6.11 5.22
CA ILE A 181 18.67 -7.37 5.97
C ILE A 181 18.30 -8.56 5.08
N PHE A 182 17.12 -8.54 4.46
CA PHE A 182 16.58 -9.71 3.75
C PHE A 182 17.14 -9.90 2.35
N ILE A 183 17.41 -8.82 1.61
CA ILE A 183 17.97 -8.91 0.25
C ILE A 183 19.43 -9.37 0.31
N TYR A 184 20.25 -8.73 1.19
CA TYR A 184 21.71 -8.98 1.24
C TYR A 184 22.12 -10.00 2.30
N GLY A 185 21.19 -10.54 3.09
CA GLY A 185 21.50 -11.57 4.09
C GLY A 185 22.40 -11.06 5.22
N LYS A 186 22.03 -9.95 5.86
CA LYS A 186 22.76 -9.41 6.99
C LYS A 186 22.17 -9.88 8.32
N PHE A 187 22.92 -9.68 9.41
CA PHE A 187 22.53 -10.08 10.79
C PHE A 187 22.22 -11.57 10.95
N GLY A 188 22.93 -12.45 10.23
CA GLY A 188 22.77 -13.90 10.34
C GLY A 188 21.62 -14.49 9.51
N MET A 189 20.92 -13.67 8.73
CA MET A 189 19.91 -14.14 7.79
C MET A 189 20.56 -14.54 6.44
N PRO A 190 20.03 -15.55 5.74
CA PRO A 190 20.44 -15.86 4.37
C PRO A 190 20.06 -14.72 3.41
N ALA A 191 20.83 -14.56 2.35
CA ALA A 191 20.53 -13.61 1.29
C ALA A 191 19.42 -14.17 0.41
N PHE A 192 18.23 -13.57 0.48
CA PHE A 192 17.03 -14.01 -0.27
C PHE A 192 16.85 -13.27 -1.60
N GLY A 193 17.67 -12.23 -1.90
CA GLY A 193 17.54 -11.46 -3.14
C GLY A 193 16.13 -10.88 -3.34
N ALA A 194 15.53 -11.15 -4.50
CA ALA A 194 14.17 -10.68 -4.83
C ALA A 194 13.11 -11.14 -3.83
N VAL A 195 13.20 -12.38 -3.34
CA VAL A 195 12.25 -12.92 -2.34
C VAL A 195 12.35 -12.15 -1.02
N GLY A 196 13.57 -11.77 -0.63
CA GLY A 196 13.82 -10.94 0.55
C GLY A 196 13.13 -9.58 0.49
N CYS A 197 13.06 -8.98 -0.69
CA CYS A 197 12.30 -7.77 -0.93
C CYS A 197 10.79 -7.97 -0.66
N GLY A 198 10.20 -9.07 -1.16
CA GLY A 198 8.80 -9.41 -0.91
C GLY A 198 8.49 -9.60 0.57
N ILE A 199 9.39 -10.26 1.31
CA ILE A 199 9.27 -10.45 2.78
C ILE A 199 9.33 -9.09 3.50
N ALA A 200 10.32 -8.25 3.17
CA ALA A 200 10.49 -6.93 3.77
C ALA A 200 9.24 -6.05 3.56
N THR A 201 8.75 -5.99 2.32
CA THR A 201 7.56 -5.22 1.96
C THR A 201 6.31 -5.73 2.69
N SER A 202 6.14 -7.03 2.85
CA SER A 202 5.04 -7.63 3.61
C SER A 202 5.10 -7.24 5.10
N ILE A 203 6.27 -7.29 5.72
CA ILE A 203 6.47 -6.85 7.12
C ILE A 203 6.15 -5.36 7.26
N VAL A 204 6.60 -4.52 6.33
CA VAL A 204 6.30 -3.08 6.32
C VAL A 204 4.81 -2.82 6.20
N ASN A 205 4.11 -3.55 5.33
CA ASN A 205 2.64 -3.43 5.18
C ASN A 205 1.91 -3.76 6.48
N TRP A 206 2.31 -4.81 7.21
CA TRP A 206 1.77 -5.13 8.53
C TRP A 206 2.08 -4.04 9.54
N ALA A 207 3.30 -3.53 9.59
CA ALA A 207 3.68 -2.46 10.50
C ALA A 207 2.86 -1.19 10.25
N MET A 208 2.74 -0.77 8.99
CA MET A 208 1.91 0.40 8.61
C MET A 208 0.43 0.17 8.93
N CYS A 209 -0.09 -1.04 8.68
CA CYS A 209 -1.47 -1.40 9.00
C CYS A 209 -1.74 -1.27 10.50
N LEU A 210 -0.87 -1.83 11.34
CA LEU A 210 -1.00 -1.76 12.79
C LEU A 210 -0.92 -0.32 13.31
N MET A 211 0.03 0.48 12.79
CA MET A 211 0.14 1.90 13.14
C MET A 211 -1.12 2.68 12.75
N MET A 212 -1.67 2.44 11.55
CA MET A 212 -2.86 3.12 11.08
C MET A 212 -4.10 2.70 11.85
N MET A 213 -4.23 1.41 12.16
CA MET A 213 -5.31 0.86 12.98
C MET A 213 -5.27 1.45 14.38
N PHE A 214 -4.09 1.46 15.03
CA PHE A 214 -3.91 2.05 16.34
C PHE A 214 -4.28 3.54 16.37
N TYR A 215 -3.78 4.30 15.39
CA TYR A 215 -4.13 5.72 15.26
C TYR A 215 -5.64 5.92 15.09
N SER A 216 -6.29 5.13 14.23
CA SER A 216 -7.73 5.26 13.95
C SER A 216 -8.60 4.84 15.13
N TYR A 217 -8.08 3.99 16.03
CA TYR A 217 -8.80 3.55 17.21
C TYR A 217 -8.70 4.56 18.37
N THR A 218 -7.59 5.30 18.45
CA THR A 218 -7.32 6.26 19.55
C THR A 218 -7.82 7.67 19.25
N ASN A 219 -8.22 8.03 18.01
CA ASN A 219 -8.58 9.39 17.56
C ASN A 219 -9.88 9.46 16.75
#